data_cf9438b54bbdd09b8650b5b8062a17a4
#
_entry.id   cf9438b54bbdd09b8650b5b8062a17a4
#
_cell.length_a   1.000
_cell.length_b   1.000
_cell.length_c   1.000
_cell.angle_alpha   90.00
_cell.angle_beta   90.00
_cell.angle_gamma   90.00
#
_symmetry.space_group_name_H-M   'P 1'
#
loop_
_entity.id
_entity.type
_entity.pdbx_description
1 polymer ?
#
loop_
_entity_poly.entity_id
_entity_poly.type
_entity_poly.pdbx_seq_one_letter_code
_entity_poly.pdbx_strand_id
1 'polypeptide(L)'
;SFKAFNGDGSVSFKERAGHFSPERSMEIHRNFLNKLKDTVSENSDKNFFVVGHHAPSKMSIKPRYRDNYEINGAYSSDLSDFILNHPQIKFWTHGHTHDQFDYMIGSTRVLCNPRGYDGYEDISYHFKLNFFET
;
A
#
# COMPACT_ATOMS: atom_id res chain seq x y z
N SER A 1 0.47 11.77 -15.27
CA SER A 1 0.27 12.45 -16.54
C SER A 1 -0.40 11.49 -17.51
N PHE A 2 -1.57 11.86 -18.04
CA PHE A 2 -2.21 11.07 -19.09
C PHE A 2 -1.67 11.50 -20.44
N LYS A 3 -1.25 10.53 -21.27
CA LYS A 3 -0.95 10.76 -22.68
C LYS A 3 -2.28 10.89 -23.43
N ALA A 4 -2.53 12.04 -24.04
CA ALA A 4 -3.62 12.19 -24.99
C ALA A 4 -3.04 12.13 -26.41
N PHE A 5 -3.61 11.28 -27.26
CA PHE A 5 -3.25 11.22 -28.68
C PHE A 5 -4.10 12.26 -29.42
N ASN A 6 -3.44 13.15 -30.15
CA ASN A 6 -4.10 14.06 -31.05
C ASN A 6 -4.45 13.33 -32.37
N GLY A 7 -5.40 13.86 -33.12
CA GLY A 7 -5.82 13.25 -34.39
C GLY A 7 -4.73 13.20 -35.49
N ASP A 8 -3.60 13.86 -35.28
CA ASP A 8 -2.41 13.85 -36.14
C ASP A 8 -1.34 12.83 -35.68
N GLY A 9 -1.63 12.04 -34.65
CA GLY A 9 -0.71 11.05 -34.07
C GLY A 9 0.32 11.64 -33.10
N SER A 10 0.33 12.96 -32.87
CA SER A 10 1.19 13.60 -31.87
C SER A 10 0.66 13.33 -30.46
N VAL A 11 1.58 13.26 -29.48
CA VAL A 11 1.24 13.06 -28.07
C VAL A 11 1.32 14.40 -27.36
N SER A 12 0.18 14.91 -26.87
CA SER A 12 0.17 16.07 -25.98
C SER A 12 0.01 15.65 -24.53
N PHE A 13 0.83 16.24 -23.67
CA PHE A 13 0.60 16.18 -22.23
C PHE A 13 -0.33 17.32 -21.86
N LYS A 14 -1.62 17.03 -21.67
CA LYS A 14 -2.52 18.02 -21.06
C LYS A 14 -2.19 18.10 -19.57
N GLU A 15 -1.64 19.23 -19.17
CA GLU A 15 -1.65 19.63 -17.78
C GLU A 15 -3.11 19.83 -17.37
N ARG A 16 -3.67 18.87 -16.65
CA ARG A 16 -4.95 19.11 -15.96
C ARG A 16 -4.67 19.96 -14.72
N ALA A 17 -5.44 21.02 -14.54
CA ALA A 17 -5.55 21.71 -13.27
C ALA A 17 -5.81 20.67 -12.16
N GLY A 18 -4.81 20.50 -11.25
CA GLY A 18 -4.85 19.47 -10.20
C GLY A 18 -3.76 18.40 -10.39
N HIS A 19 -2.50 18.81 -10.57
CA HIS A 19 -1.37 17.89 -10.50
C HIS A 19 -1.41 17.12 -9.16
N PHE A 20 -1.33 15.79 -9.24
CA PHE A 20 -1.12 14.96 -8.07
C PHE A 20 0.32 15.20 -7.58
N SER A 21 0.46 16.11 -6.63
CA SER A 21 1.75 16.45 -6.04
C SER A 21 2.05 15.56 -4.83
N PRO A 22 3.32 15.47 -4.42
CA PRO A 22 3.69 14.80 -3.17
C PRO A 22 2.92 15.32 -1.96
N GLU A 23 2.71 16.62 -1.87
CA GLU A 23 1.97 17.27 -0.78
C GLU A 23 0.51 16.81 -0.76
N ARG A 24 -0.12 16.73 -1.93
CA ARG A 24 -1.49 16.23 -2.07
C ARG A 24 -1.59 14.76 -1.69
N SER A 25 -0.60 13.96 -2.07
CA SER A 25 -0.53 12.55 -1.66
C SER A 25 -0.42 12.42 -0.14
N MET A 26 0.43 13.22 0.49
CA MET A 26 0.61 13.24 1.96
C MET A 26 -0.67 13.69 2.67
N GLU A 27 -1.38 14.68 2.14
CA GLU A 27 -2.66 15.14 2.69
C GLU A 27 -3.71 14.03 2.67
N ILE A 28 -3.88 13.37 1.53
CA ILE A 28 -4.82 12.25 1.35
C ILE A 28 -4.47 11.12 2.33
N HIS A 29 -3.20 10.77 2.45
CA HIS A 29 -2.72 9.75 3.36
C HIS A 29 -3.03 10.09 4.82
N ARG A 30 -2.75 11.33 5.23
CA ARG A 30 -3.06 11.81 6.59
C ARG A 30 -4.55 11.77 6.90
N ASN A 31 -5.38 12.19 5.96
CA ASN A 31 -6.83 12.16 6.11
C ASN A 31 -7.35 10.72 6.22
N PHE A 32 -6.78 9.80 5.45
CA PHE A 32 -7.11 8.37 5.56
C PHE A 32 -6.75 7.83 6.95
N LEU A 33 -5.55 8.10 7.46
CA LEU A 33 -5.11 7.62 8.77
C LEU A 33 -5.97 8.19 9.91
N ASN A 34 -6.31 9.46 9.86
CA ASN A 34 -7.20 10.07 10.85
C ASN A 34 -8.57 9.39 10.85
N LYS A 35 -9.16 9.22 9.67
CA LYS A 35 -10.45 8.51 9.53
C LYS A 35 -10.38 7.06 10.02
N LEU A 36 -9.30 6.35 9.71
CA LEU A 36 -9.10 4.97 10.17
C LEU A 36 -9.00 4.93 11.70
N LYS A 37 -8.22 5.84 12.30
CA LYS A 37 -8.07 5.98 13.74
C LYS A 37 -9.42 6.21 14.42
N ASP A 38 -10.20 7.17 13.93
CA ASP A 38 -11.51 7.49 14.49
C ASP A 38 -12.45 6.27 14.39
N THR A 39 -12.49 5.63 13.21
CA THR A 39 -13.31 4.44 12.98
C THR A 39 -12.96 3.29 13.93
N VAL A 40 -11.66 3.02 14.13
CA VAL A 40 -11.21 1.94 15.04
C VAL A 40 -11.52 2.30 16.48
N SER A 41 -11.30 3.56 16.90
CA SER A 41 -11.51 4.02 18.28
C SER A 41 -12.98 4.03 18.66
N GLU A 42 -13.87 4.41 17.73
CA GLU A 42 -15.33 4.44 17.95
C GLU A 42 -15.97 3.02 18.00
N ASN A 43 -15.26 2.00 17.55
CA ASN A 43 -15.74 0.62 17.48
C ASN A 43 -14.76 -0.34 18.16
N SER A 44 -14.47 -0.09 19.43
CA SER A 44 -13.47 -0.83 20.21
C SER A 44 -13.79 -2.31 20.40
N ASP A 45 -15.06 -2.71 20.24
CA ASP A 45 -15.57 -4.07 20.32
C ASP A 45 -15.43 -4.87 19.01
N LYS A 46 -14.99 -4.23 17.93
CA LYS A 46 -14.89 -4.85 16.61
C LYS A 46 -13.44 -5.16 16.22
N ASN A 47 -13.28 -6.19 15.41
CA ASN A 47 -12.04 -6.50 14.73
C ASN A 47 -12.05 -5.86 13.34
N PHE A 48 -10.89 -5.33 12.92
CA PHE A 48 -10.73 -4.66 11.65
C PHE A 48 -9.79 -5.42 10.73
N PHE A 49 -10.14 -5.39 9.46
CA PHE A 49 -9.33 -5.84 8.35
C PHE A 49 -9.05 -4.62 7.45
N VAL A 50 -7.80 -4.17 7.41
CA VAL A 50 -7.40 -3.01 6.61
C VAL A 50 -6.85 -3.48 5.28
N VAL A 51 -7.35 -2.89 4.19
CA VAL A 51 -6.88 -3.14 2.82
C VAL A 51 -6.27 -1.85 2.29
N GLY A 52 -4.96 -1.83 2.14
CA GLY A 52 -4.20 -0.72 1.57
C GLY A 52 -3.55 -1.10 0.24
N HIS A 53 -2.87 -0.15 -0.40
CA HIS A 53 -2.06 -0.39 -1.59
C HIS A 53 -0.56 -0.34 -1.26
N HIS A 54 -0.12 0.68 -0.52
CA HIS A 54 1.28 0.80 -0.10
C HIS A 54 1.56 0.00 1.16
N ALA A 55 2.81 -0.40 1.31
CA ALA A 55 3.27 -1.14 2.48
C ALA A 55 3.15 -0.31 3.77
N PRO A 56 2.63 -0.87 4.87
CA PRO A 56 2.48 -0.16 6.14
C PRO A 56 3.79 -0.10 6.95
N SER A 57 4.84 -0.78 6.52
CA SER A 57 6.11 -0.85 7.22
C SER A 57 7.26 -1.12 6.27
N LYS A 58 8.45 -0.67 6.66
CA LYS A 58 9.71 -0.99 5.99
C LYS A 58 10.05 -2.48 5.98
N MET A 59 9.38 -3.29 6.79
CA MET A 59 9.51 -4.76 6.75
C MET A 59 9.04 -5.35 5.41
N SER A 60 8.17 -4.66 4.69
CA SER A 60 7.74 -5.03 3.33
C SER A 60 8.66 -4.50 2.22
N ILE A 61 9.88 -4.08 2.55
CA ILE A 61 10.89 -3.68 1.58
C ILE A 61 11.91 -4.81 1.44
N LYS A 62 12.15 -5.27 0.20
CA LYS A 62 13.20 -6.26 -0.07
C LYS A 62 14.55 -5.78 0.48
N PRO A 63 15.36 -6.67 1.06
CA PRO A 63 16.68 -6.31 1.60
C PRO A 63 17.54 -5.50 0.62
N ARG A 64 17.53 -5.87 -0.67
CA ARG A 64 18.29 -5.20 -1.73
C ARG A 64 17.92 -3.74 -2.00
N TYR A 65 16.73 -3.31 -1.54
CA TYR A 65 16.22 -1.95 -1.74
C TYR A 65 16.15 -1.13 -0.45
N ARG A 66 16.52 -1.71 0.71
CA ARG A 66 16.38 -1.05 2.02
C ARG A 66 17.17 0.26 2.13
N ASP A 67 18.31 0.33 1.45
CA ASP A 67 19.19 1.50 1.50
C ASP A 67 18.87 2.56 0.43
N ASN A 68 17.85 2.31 -0.39
CA ASN A 68 17.42 3.26 -1.42
C ASN A 68 16.32 4.17 -0.88
N TYR A 69 16.74 5.22 -0.16
CA TYR A 69 15.83 6.15 0.53
C TYR A 69 14.92 6.95 -0.41
N GLU A 70 15.37 7.26 -1.62
CA GLU A 70 14.59 8.03 -2.60
C GLU A 70 13.36 7.26 -3.09
N ILE A 71 13.49 5.96 -3.25
CA ILE A 71 12.41 5.08 -3.74
C ILE A 71 11.52 4.64 -2.57
N ASN A 72 12.09 4.38 -1.41
CA ASN A 72 11.37 3.79 -0.27
C ASN A 72 10.22 4.66 0.25
N GLY A 73 10.33 5.99 0.17
CA GLY A 73 9.25 6.91 0.53
C GLY A 73 7.98 6.76 -0.34
N ALA A 74 8.13 6.28 -1.56
CA ALA A 74 7.01 6.02 -2.46
C ALA A 74 6.38 4.63 -2.28
N TYR A 75 7.08 3.70 -1.63
CA TYR A 75 6.64 2.30 -1.49
C TYR A 75 6.07 1.96 -0.12
N SER A 76 6.52 2.62 0.92
CA SER A 76 6.10 2.31 2.29
C SER A 76 5.96 3.55 3.16
N SER A 77 4.98 3.50 4.05
CA SER A 77 4.89 4.39 5.21
C SER A 77 5.27 3.60 6.45
N ASP A 78 5.89 4.24 7.42
CA ASP A 78 6.14 3.57 8.71
C ASP A 78 4.96 3.79 9.64
N LEU A 79 4.02 2.86 9.58
CA LEU A 79 2.81 2.85 10.39
C LEU A 79 2.89 1.84 11.54
N SER A 80 4.09 1.36 11.86
CA SER A 80 4.28 0.32 12.89
C SER A 80 3.71 0.76 14.24
N ASP A 81 4.00 1.99 14.67
CA ASP A 81 3.46 2.53 15.93
C ASP A 81 1.95 2.70 15.88
N PHE A 82 1.41 3.13 14.74
CA PHE A 82 -0.03 3.24 14.55
C PHE A 82 -0.69 1.86 14.71
N ILE A 83 -0.16 0.83 14.09
CA ILE A 83 -0.68 -0.54 14.14
C ILE A 83 -0.57 -1.10 15.58
N LEU A 84 0.56 -0.91 16.24
CA LEU A 84 0.77 -1.36 17.62
C LEU A 84 -0.22 -0.72 18.60
N ASN A 85 -0.59 0.53 18.38
CA ASN A 85 -1.55 1.26 19.22
C ASN A 85 -3.01 0.93 18.92
N HIS A 86 -3.30 0.12 17.88
CA HIS A 86 -4.65 -0.25 17.48
C HIS A 86 -4.79 -1.77 17.33
N PRO A 87 -4.75 -2.54 18.44
CA PRO A 87 -4.75 -4.01 18.41
C PRO A 87 -6.07 -4.63 17.89
N GLN A 88 -7.11 -3.83 17.68
CA GLN A 88 -8.35 -4.21 16.99
C GLN A 88 -8.12 -4.48 15.48
N ILE A 89 -7.05 -3.93 14.88
CA ILE A 89 -6.65 -4.26 13.52
C ILE A 89 -6.00 -5.64 13.56
N LYS A 90 -6.69 -6.65 13.05
CA LYS A 90 -6.20 -8.06 13.06
C LYS A 90 -5.39 -8.37 11.81
N PHE A 91 -5.77 -7.79 10.69
CA PHE A 91 -5.10 -7.96 9.41
C PHE A 91 -4.88 -6.63 8.72
N TRP A 92 -3.72 -6.51 8.07
CA TRP A 92 -3.40 -5.42 7.16
C TRP A 92 -2.88 -6.02 5.86
N THR A 93 -3.58 -5.82 4.75
CA THR A 93 -3.11 -6.27 3.45
C THR A 93 -2.63 -5.10 2.61
N HIS A 94 -1.62 -5.35 1.79
CA HIS A 94 -1.12 -4.37 0.84
C HIS A 94 -0.66 -5.03 -0.46
N GLY A 95 -0.35 -4.22 -1.47
CA GLY A 95 0.19 -4.63 -2.74
C GLY A 95 1.48 -3.88 -3.08
N HIS A 96 1.56 -3.35 -4.27
CA HIS A 96 2.59 -2.46 -4.81
C HIS A 96 4.01 -3.01 -4.92
N THR A 97 4.50 -3.73 -3.93
CA THR A 97 5.89 -4.21 -3.84
C THR A 97 6.24 -5.35 -4.78
N HIS A 98 5.24 -5.98 -5.40
CA HIS A 98 5.37 -7.18 -6.26
C HIS A 98 6.19 -8.30 -5.61
N ASP A 99 6.06 -8.41 -4.29
CA ASP A 99 6.68 -9.44 -3.46
C ASP A 99 5.71 -9.96 -2.42
N GLN A 100 5.88 -11.22 -2.04
CA GLN A 100 5.08 -11.83 -0.98
C GLN A 100 5.66 -11.48 0.38
N PHE A 101 4.80 -11.02 1.28
CA PHE A 101 5.14 -10.76 2.67
C PHE A 101 4.06 -11.32 3.59
N ASP A 102 4.52 -11.87 4.70
CA ASP A 102 3.68 -12.37 5.78
C ASP A 102 4.44 -12.20 7.09
N TYR A 103 4.04 -11.24 7.90
CA TYR A 103 4.71 -10.95 9.17
C TYR A 103 3.73 -10.30 10.17
N MET A 104 4.16 -10.22 11.42
CA MET A 104 3.39 -9.63 12.50
C MET A 104 3.94 -8.26 12.89
N ILE A 105 3.04 -7.31 13.17
CA ILE A 105 3.30 -6.08 13.93
C ILE A 105 2.39 -6.14 15.16
N GLY A 106 2.96 -6.47 16.31
CA GLY A 106 2.16 -6.78 17.51
C GLY A 106 1.21 -7.93 17.23
N SER A 107 -0.10 -7.70 17.39
CA SER A 107 -1.16 -8.68 17.11
C SER A 107 -1.74 -8.60 15.69
N THR A 108 -1.28 -7.66 14.87
CA THR A 108 -1.74 -7.47 13.49
C THR A 108 -0.89 -8.28 12.53
N ARG A 109 -1.51 -9.13 11.72
CA ARG A 109 -0.83 -9.85 10.64
C ARG A 109 -0.81 -8.99 9.38
N VAL A 110 0.37 -8.70 8.86
CA VAL A 110 0.57 -7.95 7.61
C VAL A 110 0.82 -8.92 6.47
N LEU A 111 0.04 -8.80 5.42
CA LEU A 111 0.03 -9.70 4.29
C LEU A 111 0.18 -8.96 2.97
N CYS A 112 1.03 -9.47 2.10
CA CYS A 112 1.13 -9.07 0.71
C CYS A 112 1.22 -10.31 -0.17
N ASN A 113 0.25 -10.50 -1.05
CA ASN A 113 0.23 -11.61 -2.00
C ASN A 113 -0.09 -11.08 -3.41
N PRO A 114 0.86 -10.37 -4.03
CA PRO A 114 0.63 -9.77 -5.34
C PRO A 114 0.72 -10.83 -6.43
N ARG A 115 -0.10 -10.69 -7.47
CA ARG A 115 0.03 -11.52 -8.68
C ARG A 115 1.23 -11.10 -9.52
N GLY A 116 1.61 -9.83 -9.47
CA GLY A 116 2.60 -9.24 -10.36
C GLY A 116 2.04 -8.99 -11.77
N TYR A 117 2.92 -8.66 -12.71
CA TYR A 117 2.56 -8.47 -14.11
C TYR A 117 2.58 -9.80 -14.86
N ASP A 118 1.42 -10.19 -15.39
CA ASP A 118 1.24 -11.42 -16.15
C ASP A 118 2.15 -11.43 -17.40
N GLY A 119 2.92 -12.52 -17.56
CA GLY A 119 3.85 -12.69 -18.67
C GLY A 119 5.17 -11.90 -18.56
N TYR A 120 5.38 -11.11 -17.48
CA TYR A 120 6.60 -10.32 -17.28
C TYR A 120 7.36 -10.65 -15.99
N GLU A 121 6.65 -11.14 -14.98
CA GLU A 121 7.25 -11.42 -13.66
C GLU A 121 7.02 -12.87 -13.28
N ASP A 122 8.08 -13.53 -12.80
CA ASP A 122 8.05 -14.95 -12.40
C ASP A 122 6.97 -15.22 -11.33
N ILE A 123 6.70 -14.25 -10.47
CA ILE A 123 5.67 -14.36 -9.42
C ILE A 123 4.28 -14.61 -10.01
N SER A 124 3.99 -14.12 -11.23
CA SER A 124 2.68 -14.29 -11.87
C SER A 124 2.39 -15.76 -12.23
N TYR A 125 3.42 -16.54 -12.58
CA TYR A 125 3.28 -17.96 -12.92
C TYR A 125 3.08 -18.86 -11.69
N HIS A 126 3.48 -18.37 -10.52
CA HIS A 126 3.40 -19.12 -9.27
C HIS A 126 2.33 -18.57 -8.32
N PHE A 127 1.55 -17.60 -8.77
CA PHE A 127 0.50 -16.99 -7.95
C PHE A 127 -0.54 -18.02 -7.50
N LYS A 128 -0.82 -18.03 -6.20
CA LYS A 128 -1.91 -18.80 -5.58
C LYS A 128 -2.70 -17.92 -4.66
N LEU A 129 -4.00 -18.14 -4.60
CA LEU A 129 -4.84 -17.49 -3.60
C LEU A 129 -4.49 -18.02 -2.21
N ASN A 130 -4.36 -17.12 -1.25
CA ASN A 130 -4.19 -17.46 0.15
C ASN A 130 -5.54 -17.32 0.85
N PHE A 131 -5.91 -18.32 1.65
CA PHE A 131 -7.11 -18.33 2.46
C PHE A 131 -6.70 -18.33 3.92
N PHE A 132 -7.36 -17.50 4.72
CA PHE A 132 -7.11 -17.39 6.16
C PHE A 132 -8.43 -17.51 6.89
N GLU A 133 -8.43 -18.24 8.00
CA GLU A 133 -9.52 -18.23 8.98
C GLU A 133 -9.35 -17.01 9.88
N THR A 134 -10.44 -16.31 10.20
CA THR A 134 -10.47 -15.10 11.02
C THR A 134 -11.08 -15.37 12.38
#